data_be1bc3ef19f83d53c838dc9cd0627bfd
#
_entry.id   be1bc3ef19f83d53c838dc9cd0627bfd
#
_cell.length_a   1.000
_cell.length_b   1.000
_cell.length_c   1.000
_cell.angle_alpha   90.00
_cell.angle_beta   90.00
_cell.angle_gamma   90.00
#
_symmetry.space_group_name_H-M   'P 1'
#
loop_
_entity.id
_entity.type
_entity.pdbx_description
1 polymer ?
#
loop_
_entity_poly.entity_id
_entity_poly.type
_entity_poly.pdbx_seq_one_letter_code
_entity_poly.pdbx_strand_id
1 'polypeptide(L)'
;MHPSTASAPVPARAAVVIVGGGVLGASIAFHLAEAGVAGVLLLERDRPAAGSSGKPIGGVRAQFSDPLNIRIGRRSLEAWRAFGERPGADIGLASVGYLFLLGDATERGLFAAGVAAQNALGVPSRLIGPAEAAALCPYLDPDRILAAAYCPTDGYALPGAAVTGYLRAAVRRGAAVRTHCPVTAIETSGGTVRAVRTPHGTVRTGAVICCAGAWSAEVGAMAGVRLPVTPVRRQIAFTGPLHPAPPRIPFTLDFATTAYFHNDGADGLLLGMSDPRQKPGFGREFSREWLEPFRAAVARRAPALAAVPVSHGWAGLYETTPDNNALIGESADAGRFLYATGFSGHGFLQAPAVGELVRDLYLGREPFLDVGPLAATRFEGRAGKGGTAGGGPRGDRPEAHII
;
A
#
# COMPACT_ATOMS: atom_id res chain seq x y z
N MET A 1 12.20 -21.09 8.12
CA MET A 1 13.58 -20.63 8.41
C MET A 1 13.81 -19.34 7.64
N HIS A 2 13.91 -18.19 8.32
CA HIS A 2 14.39 -16.96 7.71
C HIS A 2 15.90 -17.13 7.49
N PRO A 3 16.43 -16.79 6.32
CA PRO A 3 17.88 -16.76 6.17
C PRO A 3 18.42 -15.69 7.14
N SER A 4 19.11 -16.12 8.17
CA SER A 4 19.88 -15.25 9.06
C SER A 4 21.01 -14.61 8.24
N THR A 5 20.81 -13.37 7.81
CA THR A 5 21.82 -12.57 7.12
C THR A 5 22.31 -11.41 8.00
N ALA A 6 22.16 -11.56 9.31
CA ALA A 6 22.55 -10.56 10.29
C ALA A 6 24.07 -10.49 10.43
N SER A 7 24.83 -10.02 9.59
CA SER A 7 26.23 -9.56 9.77
C SER A 7 27.19 -9.71 8.57
N ALA A 8 26.70 -10.05 7.39
CA ALA A 8 27.60 -9.98 6.23
C ALA A 8 27.85 -8.50 5.88
N PRO A 9 29.10 -8.10 5.63
CA PRO A 9 29.41 -6.73 5.22
C PRO A 9 28.66 -6.36 3.95
N VAL A 10 28.32 -5.07 3.80
CA VAL A 10 27.72 -4.59 2.55
C VAL A 10 28.76 -4.67 1.43
N PRO A 11 28.36 -4.93 0.17
CA PRO A 11 29.29 -4.91 -0.95
C PRO A 11 29.84 -3.49 -1.15
N ALA A 12 31.10 -3.37 -1.56
CA ALA A 12 31.71 -2.08 -1.83
C ALA A 12 31.04 -1.32 -2.99
N ARG A 13 30.34 -2.05 -3.88
CA ARG A 13 29.65 -1.49 -5.06
C ARG A 13 28.31 -2.22 -5.31
N ALA A 14 27.33 -1.47 -5.80
CA ALA A 14 26.07 -1.97 -6.34
C ALA A 14 25.69 -1.14 -7.58
N ALA A 15 25.02 -1.72 -8.56
CA ALA A 15 24.48 -0.95 -9.68
C ALA A 15 23.34 -0.05 -9.22
N VAL A 16 22.50 -0.58 -8.33
CA VAL A 16 21.38 0.14 -7.71
C VAL A 16 21.21 -0.29 -6.27
N VAL A 17 20.94 0.67 -5.39
CA VAL A 17 20.58 0.45 -4.00
C VAL A 17 19.10 0.77 -3.80
N ILE A 18 18.32 -0.22 -3.37
CA ILE A 18 16.91 -0.06 -2.98
C ILE A 18 16.87 0.13 -1.47
N VAL A 19 16.27 1.22 -1.00
CA VAL A 19 16.15 1.56 0.42
C VAL A 19 14.76 1.22 0.91
N GLY A 20 14.64 0.17 1.72
CA GLY A 20 13.40 -0.32 2.31
C GLY A 20 13.00 -1.71 1.81
N GLY A 21 12.83 -2.65 2.76
CA GLY A 21 12.45 -4.05 2.53
C GLY A 21 10.95 -4.29 2.69
N GLY A 22 10.12 -3.30 2.42
CA GLY A 22 8.68 -3.43 2.29
C GLY A 22 8.27 -4.04 0.94
N VAL A 23 6.96 -4.14 0.70
CA VAL A 23 6.42 -4.78 -0.52
C VAL A 23 6.87 -4.07 -1.80
N LEU A 24 6.99 -2.73 -1.79
CA LEU A 24 7.45 -1.96 -2.94
C LEU A 24 8.92 -2.28 -3.26
N GLY A 25 9.80 -2.17 -2.25
CA GLY A 25 11.22 -2.48 -2.46
C GLY A 25 11.45 -3.95 -2.85
N ALA A 26 10.70 -4.88 -2.28
CA ALA A 26 10.76 -6.29 -2.63
C ALA A 26 10.31 -6.56 -4.08
N SER A 27 9.19 -5.94 -4.50
CA SER A 27 8.70 -6.02 -5.88
C SER A 27 9.70 -5.42 -6.87
N ILE A 28 10.23 -4.23 -6.59
CA ILE A 28 11.22 -3.56 -7.45
C ILE A 28 12.51 -4.39 -7.55
N ALA A 29 13.01 -4.92 -6.42
CA ALA A 29 14.18 -5.79 -6.42
C ALA A 29 13.98 -7.03 -7.31
N PHE A 30 12.79 -7.64 -7.24
CA PHE A 30 12.44 -8.77 -8.10
C PHE A 30 12.42 -8.38 -9.57
N HIS A 31 11.71 -7.32 -9.94
CA HIS A 31 11.56 -6.92 -11.35
C HIS A 31 12.88 -6.45 -11.98
N LEU A 32 13.76 -5.78 -11.21
CA LEU A 32 15.11 -5.44 -11.69
C LEU A 32 15.99 -6.68 -11.89
N ALA A 33 16.01 -7.59 -10.91
CA ALA A 33 16.78 -8.81 -11.01
C ALA A 33 16.28 -9.73 -12.14
N GLU A 34 14.95 -9.81 -12.33
CA GLU A 34 14.33 -10.57 -13.44
C GLU A 34 14.64 -9.95 -14.81
N ALA A 35 14.77 -8.63 -14.88
CA ALA A 35 15.21 -7.93 -16.09
C ALA A 35 16.71 -8.07 -16.38
N GLY A 36 17.46 -8.82 -15.56
CA GLY A 36 18.88 -9.08 -15.74
C GLY A 36 19.79 -7.99 -15.18
N VAL A 37 19.28 -7.08 -14.35
CA VAL A 37 20.13 -6.06 -13.71
C VAL A 37 21.06 -6.73 -12.70
N ALA A 38 22.36 -6.76 -13.01
CA ALA A 38 23.37 -7.23 -12.08
C ALA A 38 23.62 -6.19 -10.98
N GLY A 39 23.93 -6.67 -9.75
CA GLY A 39 24.29 -5.77 -8.64
C GLY A 39 23.10 -5.00 -8.04
N VAL A 40 21.91 -5.58 -8.02
CA VAL A 40 20.76 -5.08 -7.26
C VAL A 40 21.02 -5.35 -5.78
N LEU A 41 21.03 -4.31 -4.95
CA LEU A 41 21.17 -4.38 -3.50
C LEU A 41 19.97 -3.76 -2.80
N LEU A 42 19.25 -4.52 -1.98
CA LEU A 42 18.21 -4.01 -1.12
C LEU A 42 18.74 -3.88 0.32
N LEU A 43 18.58 -2.70 0.90
CA LEU A 43 18.94 -2.39 2.28
C LEU A 43 17.66 -2.17 3.12
N GLU A 44 17.52 -2.94 4.18
CA GLU A 44 16.42 -2.83 5.14
C GLU A 44 17.00 -2.58 6.53
N ARG A 45 16.50 -1.56 7.22
CA ARG A 45 17.01 -1.16 8.55
C ARG A 45 16.69 -2.15 9.66
N ASP A 46 15.61 -2.94 9.49
CA ASP A 46 15.13 -3.92 10.44
C ASP A 46 15.04 -5.29 9.70
N ARG A 47 13.95 -5.98 9.82
CA ARG A 47 13.61 -7.19 9.06
C ARG A 47 12.66 -6.86 7.91
N PRO A 48 12.63 -7.65 6.83
CA PRO A 48 11.67 -7.45 5.76
C PRO A 48 10.24 -7.38 6.28
N ALA A 49 9.46 -6.49 5.69
CA ALA A 49 8.07 -6.21 6.10
C ALA A 49 7.88 -5.67 7.52
N ALA A 50 8.92 -5.29 8.27
CA ALA A 50 8.80 -4.76 9.64
C ALA A 50 8.02 -3.43 9.71
N GLY A 51 7.98 -2.68 8.62
CA GLY A 51 7.19 -1.45 8.48
C GLY A 51 5.71 -1.73 8.20
N SER A 52 5.12 -0.93 7.33
CA SER A 52 3.70 -1.01 6.97
C SER A 52 3.31 -2.35 6.32
N SER A 53 4.20 -2.95 5.51
CA SER A 53 3.91 -4.18 4.75
C SER A 53 3.72 -5.44 5.61
N GLY A 54 4.12 -5.45 6.87
CA GLY A 54 3.86 -6.57 7.79
C GLY A 54 2.58 -6.40 8.62
N LYS A 55 1.89 -5.30 8.44
CA LYS A 55 0.73 -4.93 9.27
C LYS A 55 -0.51 -4.47 8.48
N PRO A 56 -0.60 -4.72 7.16
CA PRO A 56 -1.76 -4.27 6.43
C PRO A 56 -2.90 -5.28 6.50
N ILE A 57 -4.05 -4.80 6.06
CA ILE A 57 -5.28 -5.57 5.93
C ILE A 57 -5.29 -6.50 4.73
N GLY A 58 -4.30 -6.39 3.85
CA GLY A 58 -4.13 -7.29 2.71
C GLY A 58 -5.10 -7.07 1.56
N GLY A 59 -5.93 -6.04 1.56
CA GLY A 59 -6.87 -5.78 0.49
C GLY A 59 -6.17 -5.64 -0.88
N VAL A 60 -6.72 -6.28 -1.92
CA VAL A 60 -6.31 -6.13 -3.32
C VAL A 60 -7.53 -5.78 -4.15
N ARG A 61 -7.47 -4.66 -4.86
CA ARG A 61 -8.59 -4.14 -5.63
C ARG A 61 -8.16 -3.32 -6.83
N ALA A 62 -9.03 -3.21 -7.82
CA ALA A 62 -8.90 -2.30 -8.94
C ALA A 62 -10.02 -1.22 -8.94
N GLN A 63 -10.89 -1.23 -7.96
CA GLN A 63 -11.93 -0.20 -7.76
C GLN A 63 -11.31 1.12 -7.30
N PHE A 64 -11.09 2.04 -8.24
CA PHE A 64 -10.67 3.43 -8.01
C PHE A 64 -11.51 4.37 -8.86
N SER A 65 -11.50 5.67 -8.59
CA SER A 65 -12.14 6.70 -9.41
C SER A 65 -11.18 7.32 -10.42
N ASP A 66 -9.89 7.32 -10.12
CA ASP A 66 -8.84 7.87 -10.99
C ASP A 66 -8.40 6.82 -12.02
N PRO A 67 -8.43 7.15 -13.35
CA PRO A 67 -8.03 6.20 -14.40
C PRO A 67 -6.60 5.67 -14.27
N LEU A 68 -5.68 6.46 -13.71
CA LEU A 68 -4.30 6.04 -13.48
C LEU A 68 -4.26 4.91 -12.44
N ASN A 69 -4.93 5.13 -11.29
CA ASN A 69 -5.02 4.14 -10.21
C ASN A 69 -5.79 2.88 -10.64
N ILE A 70 -6.86 3.03 -11.46
CA ILE A 70 -7.58 1.87 -12.03
C ILE A 70 -6.64 0.99 -12.87
N ARG A 71 -5.83 1.59 -13.75
CA ARG A 71 -4.88 0.86 -14.61
C ARG A 71 -3.78 0.18 -13.80
N ILE A 72 -3.20 0.88 -12.81
CA ILE A 72 -2.20 0.31 -11.90
C ILE A 72 -2.82 -0.83 -11.09
N GLY A 73 -4.01 -0.65 -10.52
CA GLY A 73 -4.73 -1.66 -9.75
C GLY A 73 -5.06 -2.89 -10.57
N ARG A 74 -5.58 -2.72 -11.79
CA ARG A 74 -5.89 -3.80 -12.72
C ARG A 74 -4.65 -4.61 -13.09
N ARG A 75 -3.56 -3.93 -13.50
CA ARG A 75 -2.29 -4.59 -13.81
C ARG A 75 -1.72 -5.35 -12.62
N SER A 76 -1.84 -4.78 -11.42
CA SER A 76 -1.41 -5.42 -10.19
C SER A 76 -2.26 -6.65 -9.86
N LEU A 77 -3.59 -6.57 -10.05
CA LEU A 77 -4.49 -7.68 -9.78
C LEU A 77 -4.22 -8.88 -10.70
N GLU A 78 -3.91 -8.63 -11.97
CA GLU A 78 -3.45 -9.65 -12.91
C GLU A 78 -2.19 -10.36 -12.39
N ALA A 79 -1.20 -9.58 -11.93
CA ALA A 79 0.05 -10.11 -11.38
C ALA A 79 -0.16 -10.85 -10.04
N TRP A 80 -1.06 -10.37 -9.17
CA TRP A 80 -1.40 -11.05 -7.93
C TRP A 80 -2.04 -12.43 -8.19
N ARG A 81 -2.88 -12.55 -9.20
CA ARG A 81 -3.48 -13.84 -9.59
C ARG A 81 -2.45 -14.83 -10.13
N ALA A 82 -1.46 -14.32 -10.86
CA ALA A 82 -0.37 -15.12 -11.41
C ALA A 82 0.80 -15.31 -10.42
N PHE A 83 0.67 -14.88 -9.15
CA PHE A 83 1.80 -14.84 -8.21
C PHE A 83 2.40 -16.22 -7.91
N GLY A 84 1.57 -17.27 -7.96
CA GLY A 84 2.02 -18.65 -7.83
C GLY A 84 2.94 -19.10 -8.95
N GLU A 85 2.78 -18.55 -10.15
CA GLU A 85 3.60 -18.81 -11.32
C GLU A 85 4.80 -17.85 -11.37
N ARG A 86 4.55 -16.58 -11.12
CA ARG A 86 5.54 -15.50 -11.15
C ARG A 86 5.24 -14.48 -10.03
N PRO A 87 6.10 -14.38 -9.02
CA PRO A 87 7.48 -14.90 -8.82
C PRO A 87 7.59 -16.34 -8.31
N GLY A 88 6.51 -17.09 -8.19
CA GLY A 88 6.51 -18.49 -7.75
C GLY A 88 6.40 -18.62 -6.23
N ALA A 89 5.33 -18.07 -5.65
CA ALA A 89 5.00 -18.18 -4.23
C ALA A 89 3.49 -18.11 -4.00
N ASP A 90 3.00 -18.81 -2.99
CA ASP A 90 1.63 -18.68 -2.53
C ASP A 90 1.52 -17.48 -1.59
N ILE A 91 0.51 -16.65 -1.83
CA ILE A 91 0.19 -15.46 -1.03
C ILE A 91 -1.18 -15.55 -0.37
N GLY A 92 -1.83 -16.70 -0.43
CA GLY A 92 -3.17 -16.88 0.13
C GLY A 92 -4.20 -15.93 -0.50
N LEU A 93 -4.13 -15.69 -1.82
CA LEU A 93 -5.06 -14.79 -2.50
C LEU A 93 -6.48 -15.34 -2.42
N ALA A 94 -7.36 -14.57 -1.80
CA ALA A 94 -8.79 -14.83 -1.69
C ALA A 94 -9.57 -13.85 -2.57
N SER A 95 -9.98 -14.29 -3.76
CA SER A 95 -10.86 -13.53 -4.65
C SER A 95 -12.31 -13.65 -4.16
N VAL A 96 -12.65 -12.90 -3.12
CA VAL A 96 -13.96 -12.90 -2.45
C VAL A 96 -14.83 -11.71 -2.88
N GLY A 97 -14.28 -10.82 -3.69
CA GLY A 97 -14.87 -9.53 -4.01
C GLY A 97 -14.51 -8.45 -3.01
N TYR A 98 -14.85 -7.20 -3.41
CA TYR A 98 -14.70 -6.01 -2.58
C TYR A 98 -16.00 -5.21 -2.64
N LEU A 99 -16.50 -4.78 -1.48
CA LEU A 99 -17.82 -4.19 -1.31
C LEU A 99 -17.69 -2.85 -0.60
N PHE A 100 -18.03 -1.76 -1.29
CA PHE A 100 -18.16 -0.42 -0.70
C PHE A 100 -19.62 -0.14 -0.38
N LEU A 101 -19.92 0.16 0.87
CA LEU A 101 -21.27 0.49 1.34
C LEU A 101 -21.52 1.99 1.22
N LEU A 102 -22.65 2.36 0.66
CA LEU A 102 -23.04 3.72 0.35
C LEU A 102 -24.34 4.08 1.09
N GLY A 103 -24.32 5.20 1.79
CA GLY A 103 -25.39 5.57 2.70
C GLY A 103 -26.36 6.63 2.17
N ASP A 104 -25.96 7.36 1.13
CA ASP A 104 -26.80 8.43 0.58
C ASP A 104 -26.65 8.56 -0.94
N ALA A 105 -27.48 9.45 -1.51
CA ALA A 105 -27.55 9.67 -2.95
C ALA A 105 -26.25 10.31 -3.53
N THR A 106 -25.54 11.09 -2.74
CA THR A 106 -24.27 11.73 -3.15
C THR A 106 -23.20 10.68 -3.31
N GLU A 107 -23.02 9.81 -2.30
CA GLU A 107 -22.09 8.69 -2.35
C GLU A 107 -22.40 7.75 -3.51
N ARG A 108 -23.69 7.41 -3.70
CA ARG A 108 -24.13 6.59 -4.83
C ARG A 108 -23.79 7.23 -6.18
N GLY A 109 -23.98 8.55 -6.32
CA GLY A 109 -23.65 9.28 -7.54
C GLY A 109 -22.15 9.26 -7.84
N LEU A 110 -21.30 9.49 -6.84
CA LEU A 110 -19.84 9.39 -6.96
C LEU A 110 -19.39 7.99 -7.41
N PHE A 111 -19.95 6.96 -6.77
CA PHE A 111 -19.60 5.58 -7.13
C PHE A 111 -20.18 5.13 -8.47
N ALA A 112 -21.30 5.68 -8.92
CA ALA A 112 -21.83 5.41 -10.26
C ALA A 112 -20.85 5.88 -11.35
N ALA A 113 -20.29 7.09 -11.20
CA ALA A 113 -19.27 7.60 -12.11
C ALA A 113 -17.97 6.75 -12.04
N GLY A 114 -17.55 6.37 -10.84
CA GLY A 114 -16.39 5.48 -10.64
C GLY A 114 -16.57 4.11 -11.29
N VAL A 115 -17.72 3.47 -11.11
CA VAL A 115 -18.07 2.18 -11.74
C VAL A 115 -18.05 2.27 -13.27
N ALA A 116 -18.58 3.37 -13.84
CA ALA A 116 -18.54 3.59 -15.29
C ALA A 116 -17.09 3.69 -15.80
N ALA A 117 -16.23 4.44 -15.11
CA ALA A 117 -14.81 4.56 -15.46
C ALA A 117 -14.06 3.21 -15.32
N GLN A 118 -14.34 2.45 -14.27
CA GLN A 118 -13.78 1.12 -14.02
C GLN A 118 -14.18 0.14 -15.12
N ASN A 119 -15.47 0.10 -15.51
CA ASN A 119 -15.96 -0.75 -16.59
C ASN A 119 -15.33 -0.40 -17.94
N ALA A 120 -15.20 0.89 -18.25
CA ALA A 120 -14.51 1.36 -19.46
C ALA A 120 -13.03 0.91 -19.52
N LEU A 121 -12.41 0.65 -18.36
CA LEU A 121 -11.04 0.15 -18.22
C LEU A 121 -10.96 -1.36 -17.94
N GLY A 122 -12.06 -2.10 -18.09
CA GLY A 122 -12.11 -3.56 -17.98
C GLY A 122 -12.15 -4.10 -16.55
N VAL A 123 -12.53 -3.29 -15.56
CA VAL A 123 -12.78 -3.72 -14.17
C VAL A 123 -14.28 -3.95 -14.00
N PRO A 124 -14.74 -5.19 -13.69
CA PRO A 124 -16.16 -5.59 -13.74
C PRO A 124 -16.92 -5.17 -12.46
N SER A 125 -16.82 -3.90 -12.10
CA SER A 125 -17.54 -3.34 -10.96
C SER A 125 -19.00 -3.06 -11.30
N ARG A 126 -19.86 -3.13 -10.31
CA ARG A 126 -21.28 -2.83 -10.47
C ARG A 126 -21.86 -2.21 -9.21
N LEU A 127 -22.88 -1.37 -9.38
CA LEU A 127 -23.74 -0.95 -8.28
C LEU A 127 -24.78 -2.04 -8.02
N ILE A 128 -24.98 -2.36 -6.75
CA ILE A 128 -25.95 -3.35 -6.28
C ILE A 128 -26.86 -2.74 -5.22
N GLY A 129 -28.04 -3.33 -5.07
CA GLY A 129 -29.01 -2.91 -4.05
C GLY A 129 -28.68 -3.46 -2.65
N PRO A 130 -29.38 -2.93 -1.61
CA PRO A 130 -29.16 -3.35 -0.22
C PRO A 130 -29.37 -4.84 0.02
N ALA A 131 -30.40 -5.45 -0.57
CA ALA A 131 -30.70 -6.87 -0.40
C ALA A 131 -29.58 -7.76 -0.95
N GLU A 132 -29.01 -7.42 -2.13
CA GLU A 132 -27.89 -8.17 -2.71
C GLU A 132 -26.61 -7.95 -1.87
N ALA A 133 -26.36 -6.75 -1.36
CA ALA A 133 -25.24 -6.48 -0.47
C ALA A 133 -25.32 -7.32 0.82
N ALA A 134 -26.50 -7.41 1.44
CA ALA A 134 -26.73 -8.24 2.63
C ALA A 134 -26.62 -9.74 2.33
N ALA A 135 -27.01 -10.18 1.14
CA ALA A 135 -26.81 -11.58 0.72
C ALA A 135 -25.31 -11.93 0.57
N LEU A 136 -24.48 -10.99 0.10
CA LEU A 136 -23.01 -11.16 0.03
C LEU A 136 -22.33 -11.07 1.39
N CYS A 137 -22.86 -10.24 2.30
CA CYS A 137 -22.31 -10.02 3.63
C CYS A 137 -23.43 -9.98 4.69
N PRO A 138 -23.75 -11.12 5.33
CA PRO A 138 -24.88 -11.25 6.25
C PRO A 138 -24.79 -10.43 7.55
N TYR A 139 -23.68 -9.76 7.80
CA TYR A 139 -23.53 -8.82 8.93
C TYR A 139 -24.19 -7.46 8.70
N LEU A 140 -24.55 -7.16 7.43
CA LEU A 140 -25.12 -5.88 7.02
C LEU A 140 -26.61 -5.78 7.35
N ASP A 141 -26.99 -4.61 7.75
CA ASP A 141 -28.40 -4.22 7.89
C ASP A 141 -28.84 -3.53 6.57
N PRO A 142 -29.66 -4.18 5.73
CA PRO A 142 -30.05 -3.61 4.43
C PRO A 142 -30.83 -2.31 4.56
N ASP A 143 -31.54 -2.08 5.66
CA ASP A 143 -32.33 -0.85 5.87
C ASP A 143 -31.44 0.37 6.13
N ARG A 144 -30.15 0.15 6.38
CA ARG A 144 -29.16 1.19 6.64
C ARG A 144 -28.21 1.46 5.47
N ILE A 145 -28.47 0.87 4.33
CA ILE A 145 -27.64 0.99 3.12
C ILE A 145 -28.52 1.48 2.00
N LEU A 146 -28.08 2.50 1.23
CA LEU A 146 -28.80 2.94 0.03
C LEU A 146 -28.39 2.10 -1.19
N ALA A 147 -27.10 1.79 -1.32
CA ALA A 147 -26.52 0.99 -2.39
C ALA A 147 -25.17 0.46 -1.94
N ALA A 148 -24.58 -0.42 -2.76
CA ALA A 148 -23.18 -0.77 -2.61
C ALA A 148 -22.50 -0.85 -3.98
N ALA A 149 -21.16 -0.59 -4.03
CA ALA A 149 -20.35 -0.87 -5.21
C ALA A 149 -19.58 -2.15 -4.97
N TYR A 150 -19.72 -3.11 -5.88
CA TYR A 150 -19.15 -4.43 -5.76
C TYR A 150 -18.29 -4.79 -6.97
N CYS A 151 -17.07 -5.30 -6.72
CA CYS A 151 -16.23 -5.89 -7.75
C CYS A 151 -15.89 -7.35 -7.37
N PRO A 152 -16.36 -8.34 -8.12
CA PRO A 152 -16.18 -9.76 -7.78
C PRO A 152 -14.73 -10.24 -7.94
N THR A 153 -13.92 -9.49 -8.67
CA THR A 153 -12.55 -9.86 -9.00
C THR A 153 -11.51 -9.41 -7.98
N ASP A 154 -11.90 -8.56 -7.06
CA ASP A 154 -11.08 -8.03 -5.99
C ASP A 154 -11.11 -8.97 -4.76
N GLY A 155 -10.38 -8.65 -3.72
CA GLY A 155 -10.34 -9.47 -2.51
C GLY A 155 -9.21 -9.08 -1.57
N TYR A 156 -8.51 -10.09 -1.02
CA TYR A 156 -7.35 -9.86 -0.14
C TYR A 156 -6.32 -10.98 -0.28
N ALA A 157 -5.10 -10.70 0.17
CA ALA A 157 -3.98 -11.64 0.21
C ALA A 157 -3.13 -11.41 1.46
N LEU A 158 -2.09 -12.22 1.66
CA LEU A 158 -1.17 -12.15 2.80
C LEU A 158 0.08 -11.31 2.43
N PRO A 159 0.19 -10.06 2.90
CA PRO A 159 1.26 -9.17 2.45
C PRO A 159 2.66 -9.63 2.86
N GLY A 160 2.82 -10.25 4.03
CA GLY A 160 4.09 -10.82 4.47
C GLY A 160 4.58 -11.96 3.55
N ALA A 161 3.64 -12.79 3.05
CA ALA A 161 3.94 -13.84 2.09
C ALA A 161 4.40 -13.24 0.75
N ALA A 162 3.75 -12.17 0.30
CA ALA A 162 4.12 -11.48 -0.94
C ALA A 162 5.53 -10.87 -0.85
N VAL A 163 5.87 -10.17 0.24
CA VAL A 163 7.23 -9.65 0.46
C VAL A 163 8.25 -10.77 0.42
N THR A 164 7.98 -11.88 1.14
CA THR A 164 8.87 -13.04 1.17
C THR A 164 9.03 -13.67 -0.21
N GLY A 165 7.93 -13.82 -0.95
CA GLY A 165 7.92 -14.36 -2.30
C GLY A 165 8.79 -13.55 -3.26
N TYR A 166 8.60 -12.23 -3.30
CA TYR A 166 9.40 -11.33 -4.12
C TYR A 166 10.88 -11.37 -3.74
N LEU A 167 11.23 -11.24 -2.46
CA LEU A 167 12.62 -11.24 -2.01
C LEU A 167 13.33 -12.56 -2.32
N ARG A 168 12.68 -13.71 -2.08
CA ARG A 168 13.25 -15.02 -2.45
C ARG A 168 13.51 -15.12 -3.95
N ALA A 169 12.55 -14.64 -4.76
CA ALA A 169 12.71 -14.67 -6.20
C ALA A 169 13.79 -13.70 -6.71
N ALA A 170 13.91 -12.51 -6.10
CA ALA A 170 14.99 -11.57 -6.38
C ALA A 170 16.37 -12.16 -6.07
N VAL A 171 16.51 -12.77 -4.89
CA VAL A 171 17.77 -13.41 -4.46
C VAL A 171 18.15 -14.58 -5.38
N ARG A 172 17.19 -15.43 -5.77
CA ARG A 172 17.45 -16.50 -6.75
C ARG A 172 17.98 -15.96 -8.10
N ARG A 173 17.68 -14.71 -8.43
CA ARG A 173 18.14 -14.01 -9.64
C ARG A 173 19.38 -13.12 -9.42
N GLY A 174 20.05 -13.27 -8.28
CA GLY A 174 21.31 -12.58 -7.98
C GLY A 174 21.19 -11.24 -7.26
N ALA A 175 20.01 -10.81 -6.83
CA ALA A 175 19.90 -9.65 -5.96
C ALA A 175 20.44 -9.95 -4.56
N ALA A 176 21.11 -8.96 -3.95
CA ALA A 176 21.55 -9.02 -2.57
C ALA A 176 20.55 -8.30 -1.65
N VAL A 177 20.26 -8.89 -0.50
CA VAL A 177 19.42 -8.30 0.55
C VAL A 177 20.23 -8.20 1.83
N ARG A 178 20.23 -7.03 2.48
CA ARG A 178 20.84 -6.81 3.79
C ARG A 178 19.79 -6.24 4.74
N THR A 179 19.54 -6.97 5.80
CA THR A 179 18.65 -6.59 6.91
C THR A 179 19.46 -6.03 8.07
N HIS A 180 18.82 -5.36 9.01
CA HIS A 180 19.47 -4.66 10.12
C HIS A 180 20.57 -3.71 9.62
N CYS A 181 20.34 -3.11 8.46
CA CYS A 181 21.28 -2.28 7.74
C CYS A 181 20.65 -0.92 7.36
N PRO A 182 20.50 -0.01 8.32
CA PRO A 182 19.93 1.31 8.05
C PRO A 182 20.84 2.12 7.12
N VAL A 183 20.23 2.79 6.15
CA VAL A 183 20.90 3.86 5.40
C VAL A 183 21.00 5.08 6.29
N THR A 184 22.21 5.64 6.42
CA THR A 184 22.49 6.80 7.28
C THR A 184 22.82 8.07 6.50
N ALA A 185 23.25 7.94 5.23
CA ALA A 185 23.46 9.05 4.32
C ALA A 185 23.43 8.57 2.86
N ILE A 186 23.09 9.49 1.95
CA ILE A 186 23.20 9.31 0.51
C ILE A 186 24.13 10.40 -0.02
N GLU A 187 25.22 10.00 -0.62
CA GLU A 187 26.20 10.93 -1.18
C GLU A 187 25.82 11.28 -2.63
N THR A 188 25.82 12.57 -2.91
CA THR A 188 25.63 13.12 -4.26
C THR A 188 26.86 13.93 -4.68
N SER A 189 27.16 13.94 -5.97
CA SER A 189 28.19 14.80 -6.55
C SER A 189 27.81 15.14 -7.97
N GLY A 190 27.92 16.44 -8.31
CA GLY A 190 27.45 16.96 -9.60
C GLY A 190 25.95 16.72 -9.81
N GLY A 191 25.13 16.83 -8.76
CA GLY A 191 23.69 16.63 -8.84
C GLY A 191 23.25 15.18 -9.06
N THR A 192 24.13 14.18 -8.84
CA THR A 192 23.82 12.77 -9.10
C THR A 192 24.25 11.90 -7.92
N VAL A 193 23.51 10.83 -7.63
CA VAL A 193 23.85 9.82 -6.60
C VAL A 193 25.20 9.17 -6.88
N ARG A 194 26.02 8.97 -5.83
CA ARG A 194 27.35 8.34 -5.91
C ARG A 194 27.54 7.19 -4.93
N ALA A 195 27.00 7.30 -3.72
CA ALA A 195 27.15 6.27 -2.71
C ALA A 195 26.03 6.32 -1.66
N VAL A 196 25.90 5.22 -0.94
CA VAL A 196 25.03 5.09 0.24
C VAL A 196 25.89 4.68 1.42
N ARG A 197 25.74 5.37 2.55
CA ARG A 197 26.42 5.02 3.82
C ARG A 197 25.51 4.20 4.71
N THR A 198 26.09 3.24 5.37
CA THR A 198 25.48 2.40 6.40
C THR A 198 26.44 2.20 7.56
N PRO A 199 25.99 1.74 8.74
CA PRO A 199 26.90 1.34 9.83
C PRO A 199 27.84 0.20 9.46
N HIS A 200 27.54 -0.54 8.38
CA HIS A 200 28.32 -1.70 7.91
C HIS A 200 29.23 -1.36 6.72
N GLY A 201 29.38 -0.08 6.40
CA GLY A 201 30.27 0.41 5.33
C GLY A 201 29.55 1.27 4.30
N THR A 202 30.31 1.74 3.33
CA THR A 202 29.84 2.58 2.22
C THR A 202 29.70 1.75 0.96
N VAL A 203 28.55 1.86 0.28
CA VAL A 203 28.27 1.22 -1.00
C VAL A 203 28.32 2.27 -2.10
N ARG A 204 29.28 2.20 -3.01
CA ARG A 204 29.27 3.01 -4.24
C ARG A 204 28.15 2.53 -5.16
N THR A 205 27.35 3.44 -5.65
CA THR A 205 26.21 3.09 -6.52
C THR A 205 25.94 4.19 -7.53
N GLY A 206 25.44 3.80 -8.69
CA GLY A 206 24.98 4.73 -9.72
C GLY A 206 23.52 5.15 -9.58
N ALA A 207 22.74 4.51 -8.71
CA ALA A 207 21.34 4.83 -8.49
C ALA A 207 20.85 4.40 -7.10
N VAL A 208 19.88 5.16 -6.58
CA VAL A 208 19.13 4.84 -5.38
C VAL A 208 17.64 4.80 -5.72
N ILE A 209 16.91 3.82 -5.18
CA ILE A 209 15.46 3.76 -5.26
C ILE A 209 14.90 3.82 -3.83
N CYS A 210 14.23 4.92 -3.51
CA CYS A 210 13.62 5.14 -2.20
C CYS A 210 12.26 4.43 -2.11
N CYS A 211 12.17 3.38 -1.29
CA CYS A 211 10.96 2.63 -0.95
C CYS A 211 10.78 2.55 0.57
N ALA A 212 11.17 3.64 1.28
CA ALA A 212 11.28 3.66 2.72
C ALA A 212 9.94 3.90 3.44
N GLY A 213 8.82 3.88 2.71
CA GLY A 213 7.49 4.02 3.27
C GLY A 213 7.34 5.31 4.09
N ALA A 214 6.85 5.20 5.30
CA ALA A 214 6.65 6.33 6.21
C ALA A 214 7.92 7.17 6.50
N TRP A 215 9.12 6.63 6.22
CA TRP A 215 10.41 7.30 6.41
C TRP A 215 10.99 7.87 5.12
N SER A 216 10.23 7.88 4.04
CA SER A 216 10.74 8.33 2.73
C SER A 216 11.10 9.80 2.70
N ALA A 217 10.42 10.65 3.48
CA ALA A 217 10.81 12.06 3.60
C ALA A 217 12.23 12.22 4.19
N GLU A 218 12.57 11.41 5.20
CA GLU A 218 13.90 11.41 5.83
C GLU A 218 14.97 10.89 4.86
N VAL A 219 14.67 9.80 4.14
CA VAL A 219 15.59 9.22 3.14
C VAL A 219 15.78 10.17 1.95
N GLY A 220 14.72 10.81 1.48
CA GLY A 220 14.80 11.83 0.42
C GLY A 220 15.71 13.00 0.83
N ALA A 221 15.53 13.50 2.05
CA ALA A 221 16.33 14.59 2.60
C ALA A 221 17.84 14.27 2.65
N MET A 222 18.24 13.01 2.82
CA MET A 222 19.66 12.59 2.76
C MET A 222 20.30 12.86 1.38
N ALA A 223 19.49 12.92 0.33
CA ALA A 223 19.94 13.22 -1.04
C ALA A 223 19.56 14.64 -1.49
N GLY A 224 19.01 15.48 -0.61
CA GLY A 224 18.48 16.80 -0.95
C GLY A 224 17.14 16.75 -1.70
N VAL A 225 16.45 15.62 -1.72
CA VAL A 225 15.17 15.42 -2.42
C VAL A 225 14.01 15.59 -1.45
N ARG A 226 13.07 16.45 -1.80
CA ARG A 226 11.84 16.63 -1.04
C ARG A 226 10.78 15.63 -1.46
N LEU A 227 10.42 14.71 -0.54
CA LEU A 227 9.29 13.80 -0.71
C LEU A 227 8.21 14.17 0.32
N PRO A 228 7.06 14.73 -0.10
CA PRO A 228 6.00 15.17 0.82
C PRO A 228 5.19 13.98 1.34
N VAL A 229 5.83 13.17 2.18
CA VAL A 229 5.26 11.99 2.82
C VAL A 229 5.09 12.26 4.31
N THR A 230 3.88 12.00 4.81
CA THR A 230 3.53 12.17 6.22
C THR A 230 3.11 10.83 6.81
N PRO A 231 3.77 10.34 7.88
CA PRO A 231 3.38 9.13 8.57
C PRO A 231 2.09 9.33 9.37
N VAL A 232 1.13 8.42 9.22
CA VAL A 232 -0.12 8.44 9.99
C VAL A 232 -0.43 7.04 10.49
N ARG A 233 -0.62 6.89 11.80
CA ARG A 233 -0.98 5.60 12.42
C ARG A 233 -2.34 5.10 11.93
N ARG A 234 -2.41 3.81 11.59
CA ARG A 234 -3.66 3.08 11.32
C ARG A 234 -3.70 1.83 12.18
N GLN A 235 -4.87 1.52 12.71
CA GLN A 235 -5.07 0.43 13.65
C GLN A 235 -6.04 -0.59 13.09
N ILE A 236 -5.75 -1.85 13.32
CA ILE A 236 -6.62 -2.97 13.02
C ILE A 236 -6.74 -3.88 14.25
N ALA A 237 -7.85 -4.57 14.33
CA ALA A 237 -8.15 -5.51 15.41
C ALA A 237 -8.57 -6.86 14.83
N PHE A 238 -8.42 -7.90 15.62
CA PHE A 238 -8.77 -9.28 15.29
C PHE A 238 -9.72 -9.82 16.33
N THR A 239 -10.73 -10.56 15.89
CA THR A 239 -11.68 -11.18 16.83
C THR A 239 -11.10 -12.41 17.50
N GLY A 240 -10.15 -13.10 16.83
CA GLY A 240 -9.87 -14.51 17.13
C GLY A 240 -11.02 -15.40 16.62
N PRO A 241 -11.00 -16.71 16.95
CA PRO A 241 -12.05 -17.64 16.55
C PRO A 241 -13.43 -17.23 17.06
N LEU A 242 -14.42 -17.26 16.18
CA LEU A 242 -15.83 -16.99 16.46
C LEU A 242 -16.65 -18.28 16.36
N HIS A 243 -17.69 -18.39 17.16
CA HIS A 243 -18.61 -19.52 17.14
C HIS A 243 -20.07 -19.02 17.05
N PRO A 244 -20.80 -19.35 15.97
CA PRO A 244 -20.35 -20.10 14.78
C PRO A 244 -19.26 -19.35 14.00
N ALA A 245 -18.45 -20.08 13.20
CA ALA A 245 -17.46 -19.48 12.33
C ALA A 245 -18.13 -18.50 11.34
N PRO A 246 -17.49 -17.37 11.03
CA PRO A 246 -18.05 -16.39 10.08
C PRO A 246 -18.16 -16.98 8.68
N PRO A 247 -19.23 -16.68 7.95
CA PRO A 247 -19.30 -17.03 6.53
C PRO A 247 -18.18 -16.33 5.75
N ARG A 248 -17.84 -16.85 4.59
CA ARG A 248 -16.92 -16.17 3.67
C ARG A 248 -17.61 -14.94 3.10
N ILE A 249 -17.02 -13.77 3.32
CA ILE A 249 -17.57 -12.47 2.93
C ILE A 249 -16.60 -11.70 2.04
N PRO A 250 -17.07 -10.77 1.18
CA PRO A 250 -16.22 -9.81 0.51
C PRO A 250 -15.44 -8.95 1.52
N PHE A 251 -14.32 -8.39 1.09
CA PHE A 251 -13.72 -7.27 1.81
C PHE A 251 -14.73 -6.12 1.82
N THR A 252 -15.29 -5.81 2.97
CA THR A 252 -16.41 -4.87 3.12
C THR A 252 -15.95 -3.58 3.80
N LEU A 253 -16.27 -2.43 3.21
CA LEU A 253 -15.89 -1.11 3.69
C LEU A 253 -17.08 -0.14 3.63
N ASP A 254 -17.39 0.54 4.74
CA ASP A 254 -18.33 1.66 4.76
C ASP A 254 -17.63 2.95 4.31
N PHE A 255 -18.08 3.53 3.20
CA PHE A 255 -17.45 4.71 2.61
C PHE A 255 -17.48 5.93 3.54
N ALA A 256 -18.59 6.16 4.22
CA ALA A 256 -18.77 7.32 5.10
C ALA A 256 -17.84 7.32 6.32
N THR A 257 -17.63 6.15 6.92
CA THR A 257 -16.89 6.02 8.18
C THR A 257 -15.49 5.46 8.00
N THR A 258 -15.20 4.91 6.83
CA THR A 258 -14.00 4.12 6.55
C THR A 258 -13.83 2.86 7.40
N ALA A 259 -14.87 2.43 8.12
CA ALA A 259 -14.86 1.16 8.82
C ALA A 259 -14.89 0.00 7.81
N TYR A 260 -14.00 -0.96 8.00
CA TYR A 260 -13.88 -2.12 7.11
C TYR A 260 -13.66 -3.41 7.89
N PHE A 261 -14.02 -4.51 7.25
CA PHE A 261 -13.81 -5.84 7.81
C PHE A 261 -13.81 -6.92 6.72
N HIS A 262 -13.16 -8.02 7.00
CA HIS A 262 -13.16 -9.24 6.18
C HIS A 262 -12.76 -10.45 7.04
N ASN A 263 -12.79 -11.66 6.46
CA ASN A 263 -12.33 -12.85 7.16
C ASN A 263 -10.84 -12.80 7.52
N ASP A 264 -10.50 -13.26 8.71
CA ASP A 264 -9.15 -13.57 9.16
C ASP A 264 -9.05 -15.08 9.36
N GLY A 265 -8.46 -15.77 8.39
CA GLY A 265 -8.50 -17.22 8.34
C GLY A 265 -9.92 -17.77 8.10
N ALA A 266 -10.19 -18.93 8.68
CA ALA A 266 -11.46 -19.63 8.50
C ALA A 266 -12.53 -19.23 9.54
N ASP A 267 -12.14 -18.76 10.71
CA ASP A 267 -13.00 -18.63 11.88
C ASP A 267 -12.95 -17.25 12.57
N GLY A 268 -12.13 -16.33 12.08
CA GLY A 268 -11.99 -14.97 12.60
C GLY A 268 -12.37 -13.87 11.63
N LEU A 269 -12.41 -12.63 12.16
CA LEU A 269 -12.54 -11.40 11.39
C LEU A 269 -11.40 -10.43 11.71
N LEU A 270 -10.91 -9.78 10.66
CA LEU A 270 -10.09 -8.59 10.74
C LEU A 270 -11.00 -7.37 10.64
N LEU A 271 -10.77 -6.39 11.53
CA LEU A 271 -11.57 -5.18 11.70
C LEU A 271 -10.64 -3.97 11.62
N GLY A 272 -11.04 -2.91 10.93
CA GLY A 272 -10.23 -1.70 10.83
C GLY A 272 -11.03 -0.45 10.51
N MET A 273 -10.39 0.71 10.69
CA MET A 273 -10.95 2.02 10.36
C MET A 273 -9.83 3.06 10.27
N SER A 274 -9.95 3.95 9.31
CA SER A 274 -9.10 5.15 9.22
C SER A 274 -9.67 6.27 10.07
N ASP A 275 -9.25 6.35 11.36
CA ASP A 275 -9.71 7.43 12.25
C ASP A 275 -9.20 8.79 11.74
N PRO A 276 -10.09 9.73 11.35
CA PRO A 276 -9.69 11.04 10.85
C PRO A 276 -9.05 11.95 11.92
N ARG A 277 -9.24 11.62 13.21
CA ARG A 277 -8.66 12.36 14.34
C ARG A 277 -7.22 11.96 14.62
N GLN A 278 -6.71 10.91 13.95
CA GLN A 278 -5.35 10.43 14.14
C GLN A 278 -4.35 11.48 13.66
N LYS A 279 -3.56 12.01 14.60
CA LYS A 279 -2.49 12.96 14.29
C LYS A 279 -1.32 12.28 13.58
N PRO A 280 -0.61 13.01 12.68
CA PRO A 280 0.63 12.53 12.09
C PRO A 280 1.66 12.14 13.15
N GLY A 281 2.49 11.15 12.83
CA GLY A 281 3.57 10.69 13.70
C GLY A 281 3.93 9.23 13.48
N PHE A 282 5.02 8.79 14.09
CA PHE A 282 5.60 7.45 13.94
C PHE A 282 5.12 6.43 14.99
N GLY A 283 4.15 6.77 15.85
CA GLY A 283 3.59 5.84 16.84
C GLY A 283 3.01 4.60 16.18
N ARG A 284 3.32 3.42 16.69
CA ARG A 284 2.89 2.12 16.15
C ARG A 284 2.28 1.23 17.23
N GLU A 285 1.81 1.82 18.31
CA GLU A 285 1.18 1.11 19.40
C GLU A 285 -0.33 1.01 19.17
N PHE A 286 -0.90 -0.17 19.41
CA PHE A 286 -2.33 -0.38 19.38
C PHE A 286 -2.96 0.20 20.64
N SER A 287 -4.01 1.00 20.49
CA SER A 287 -4.80 1.53 21.62
C SER A 287 -6.21 0.93 21.62
N ARG A 288 -6.62 0.35 22.75
CA ARG A 288 -7.99 -0.16 22.90
C ARG A 288 -9.05 0.93 22.88
N GLU A 289 -8.71 2.18 23.17
CA GLU A 289 -9.60 3.34 23.05
C GLU A 289 -10.12 3.54 21.61
N TRP A 290 -9.33 3.10 20.62
CA TRP A 290 -9.73 3.13 19.21
C TRP A 290 -10.95 2.22 18.94
N LEU A 291 -11.20 1.20 19.75
CA LEU A 291 -12.33 0.28 19.56
C LEU A 291 -13.68 0.98 19.73
N GLU A 292 -13.77 1.98 20.58
CA GLU A 292 -15.03 2.71 20.80
C GLU A 292 -15.50 3.42 19.53
N PRO A 293 -14.72 4.34 18.90
CA PRO A 293 -15.12 4.96 17.64
C PRO A 293 -15.30 3.96 16.50
N PHE A 294 -14.52 2.86 16.46
CA PHE A 294 -14.71 1.80 15.48
C PHE A 294 -16.07 1.12 15.66
N ARG A 295 -16.45 0.75 16.88
CA ARG A 295 -17.75 0.13 17.17
C ARG A 295 -18.92 1.03 16.80
N ALA A 296 -18.82 2.32 17.09
CA ALA A 296 -19.81 3.30 16.68
C ALA A 296 -19.92 3.42 15.13
N ALA A 297 -18.79 3.38 14.44
CA ALA A 297 -18.73 3.44 12.99
C ALA A 297 -19.34 2.19 12.34
N VAL A 298 -18.89 1.00 12.75
CA VAL A 298 -19.37 -0.26 12.15
C VAL A 298 -20.85 -0.53 12.44
N ALA A 299 -21.37 -0.10 13.61
CA ALA A 299 -22.78 -0.21 13.98
C ALA A 299 -23.72 0.51 13.00
N ARG A 300 -23.23 1.47 12.24
CA ARG A 300 -24.03 2.22 11.27
C ARG A 300 -24.56 1.35 10.12
N ARG A 301 -23.79 0.33 9.70
CA ARG A 301 -24.12 -0.53 8.55
C ARG A 301 -24.14 -2.01 8.90
N ALA A 302 -23.32 -2.42 9.89
CA ALA A 302 -23.17 -3.80 10.31
C ALA A 302 -23.28 -3.90 11.84
N PRO A 303 -24.48 -3.66 12.42
CA PRO A 303 -24.67 -3.58 13.87
C PRO A 303 -24.28 -4.87 14.61
N ALA A 304 -24.40 -6.02 13.96
CA ALA A 304 -23.96 -7.31 14.52
C ALA A 304 -22.47 -7.34 14.87
N LEU A 305 -21.63 -6.54 14.21
CA LEU A 305 -20.19 -6.49 14.46
C LEU A 305 -19.78 -5.51 15.59
N ALA A 306 -20.67 -4.65 16.04
CA ALA A 306 -20.35 -3.66 17.07
C ALA A 306 -19.98 -4.27 18.41
N ALA A 307 -20.55 -5.43 18.75
CA ALA A 307 -20.34 -6.14 20.01
C ALA A 307 -19.36 -7.33 19.89
N VAL A 308 -18.81 -7.58 18.68
CA VAL A 308 -17.91 -8.72 18.48
C VAL A 308 -16.68 -8.58 19.38
N PRO A 309 -16.27 -9.66 20.09
CA PRO A 309 -15.11 -9.63 20.95
C PRO A 309 -13.82 -9.44 20.16
N VAL A 310 -12.94 -8.60 20.67
CA VAL A 310 -11.62 -8.35 20.08
C VAL A 310 -10.56 -9.01 20.94
N SER A 311 -9.81 -9.95 20.37
CA SER A 311 -8.72 -10.67 21.03
C SER A 311 -7.45 -9.83 21.11
N HIS A 312 -7.02 -9.27 19.99
CA HIS A 312 -5.82 -8.46 19.88
C HIS A 312 -5.92 -7.46 18.74
N GLY A 313 -4.91 -6.63 18.62
CA GLY A 313 -4.77 -5.68 17.50
C GLY A 313 -3.34 -5.22 17.36
N TRP A 314 -3.07 -4.56 16.26
CA TRP A 314 -1.81 -3.86 16.02
C TRP A 314 -2.01 -2.53 15.30
N ALA A 315 -0.96 -1.74 15.27
CA ALA A 315 -0.93 -0.50 14.50
C ALA A 315 0.22 -0.53 13.49
N GLY A 316 -0.03 0.00 12.32
CA GLY A 316 0.92 0.27 11.26
C GLY A 316 0.94 1.75 10.92
N LEU A 317 1.78 2.12 9.94
CA LEU A 317 1.85 3.49 9.44
C LEU A 317 1.38 3.54 7.99
N TYR A 318 0.47 4.44 7.69
CA TYR A 318 0.28 4.92 6.33
C TYR A 318 1.33 6.00 6.04
N GLU A 319 1.74 6.09 4.82
CA GLU A 319 2.64 7.06 4.24
C GLU A 319 1.82 8.01 3.36
N THR A 320 1.15 9.00 3.96
CA THR A 320 0.21 9.84 3.25
C THR A 320 0.90 10.97 2.49
N THR A 321 0.38 11.28 1.31
CA THR A 321 0.72 12.46 0.51
C THR A 321 -0.40 13.50 0.58
N PRO A 322 -0.18 14.75 0.18
CA PRO A 322 -1.23 15.78 0.24
C PRO A 322 -2.49 15.50 -0.59
N ASP A 323 -2.38 14.68 -1.64
CA ASP A 323 -3.49 14.29 -2.52
C ASP A 323 -3.84 12.81 -2.44
N ASN A 324 -3.22 12.10 -1.50
CA ASN A 324 -3.39 10.66 -1.28
C ASN A 324 -2.97 9.75 -2.45
N ASN A 325 -2.35 10.28 -3.49
CA ASN A 325 -1.78 9.51 -4.59
C ASN A 325 -0.30 9.22 -4.36
N ALA A 326 0.16 8.09 -4.86
CA ALA A 326 1.55 7.67 -4.76
C ALA A 326 2.53 8.69 -5.36
N LEU A 327 3.77 8.64 -4.89
CA LEU A 327 4.93 9.29 -5.51
C LEU A 327 5.72 8.21 -6.25
N ILE A 328 5.77 8.31 -7.58
CA ILE A 328 6.55 7.40 -8.43
C ILE A 328 7.28 8.25 -9.46
N GLY A 329 8.61 8.09 -9.55
CA GLY A 329 9.41 8.84 -10.52
C GLY A 329 10.89 8.87 -10.19
N GLU A 330 11.62 9.71 -10.92
CA GLU A 330 13.02 10.09 -10.67
C GLU A 330 13.06 11.57 -10.24
N SER A 331 13.92 11.91 -9.31
CA SER A 331 14.07 13.28 -8.82
C SER A 331 14.73 14.18 -9.87
N ALA A 332 14.23 15.40 -10.01
CA ALA A 332 14.90 16.46 -10.76
C ALA A 332 16.11 17.05 -10.00
N ASP A 333 16.09 17.03 -8.66
CA ASP A 333 17.13 17.62 -7.80
C ASP A 333 18.36 16.72 -7.66
N ALA A 334 18.18 15.40 -7.73
CA ALA A 334 19.25 14.41 -7.60
C ALA A 334 19.07 13.34 -8.68
N GLY A 335 19.85 13.40 -9.74
CA GLY A 335 19.82 12.44 -10.82
C GLY A 335 20.09 11.01 -10.32
N ARG A 336 19.36 10.05 -10.85
CA ARG A 336 19.38 8.64 -10.46
C ARG A 336 18.91 8.38 -9.01
N PHE A 337 18.21 9.33 -8.41
CA PHE A 337 17.42 9.09 -7.21
C PHE A 337 15.95 8.87 -7.62
N LEU A 338 15.56 7.61 -7.71
CA LEU A 338 14.19 7.20 -7.98
C LEU A 338 13.42 7.02 -6.67
N TYR A 339 12.10 7.08 -6.75
CA TYR A 339 11.24 6.88 -5.58
C TYR A 339 9.94 6.15 -5.96
N ALA A 340 9.47 5.30 -5.04
CA ALA A 340 8.15 4.68 -5.05
C ALA A 340 7.65 4.64 -3.60
N THR A 341 6.84 5.63 -3.22
CA THR A 341 6.42 5.88 -1.84
C THR A 341 5.14 6.70 -1.77
N GLY A 342 4.63 7.01 -0.58
CA GLY A 342 3.48 7.89 -0.41
C GLY A 342 2.17 7.27 -0.88
N PHE A 343 2.02 5.97 -0.79
CA PHE A 343 0.86 5.23 -1.33
C PHE A 343 -0.42 5.41 -0.52
N SER A 344 -0.37 6.07 0.61
CA SER A 344 -1.56 6.43 1.39
C SER A 344 -2.51 5.24 1.66
N GLY A 345 -1.96 4.06 1.97
CA GLY A 345 -2.71 2.83 2.20
C GLY A 345 -2.81 1.88 0.99
N HIS A 346 -2.49 2.32 -0.23
CA HIS A 346 -2.64 1.52 -1.46
C HIS A 346 -1.37 0.76 -1.88
N GLY A 347 -0.27 0.88 -1.15
CA GLY A 347 1.04 0.35 -1.55
C GLY A 347 1.07 -1.16 -1.78
N PHE A 348 0.36 -1.94 -0.97
CA PHE A 348 0.31 -3.38 -1.14
C PHE A 348 -0.36 -3.76 -2.46
N LEU A 349 -1.58 -3.30 -2.67
CA LEU A 349 -2.36 -3.69 -3.85
C LEU A 349 -1.74 -3.23 -5.17
N GLN A 350 -0.94 -2.15 -5.18
CA GLN A 350 -0.29 -1.59 -6.38
C GLN A 350 1.14 -2.10 -6.61
N ALA A 351 1.73 -2.80 -5.63
CA ALA A 351 3.14 -3.17 -5.65
C ALA A 351 3.62 -3.94 -6.89
N PRO A 352 2.89 -4.89 -7.48
CA PRO A 352 3.33 -5.57 -8.70
C PRO A 352 3.54 -4.62 -9.87
N ALA A 353 2.54 -3.84 -10.23
CA ALA A 353 2.60 -2.89 -11.34
C ALA A 353 3.64 -1.79 -11.10
N VAL A 354 3.76 -1.30 -9.86
CA VAL A 354 4.79 -0.32 -9.49
C VAL A 354 6.19 -0.89 -9.64
N GLY A 355 6.40 -2.16 -9.34
CA GLY A 355 7.68 -2.83 -9.58
C GLY A 355 8.06 -2.82 -11.06
N GLU A 356 7.10 -3.06 -11.96
CA GLU A 356 7.31 -2.96 -13.41
C GLU A 356 7.61 -1.52 -13.84
N LEU A 357 6.83 -0.54 -13.38
CA LEU A 357 7.02 0.88 -13.69
C LEU A 357 8.41 1.37 -13.29
N VAL A 358 8.83 1.11 -12.05
CA VAL A 358 10.14 1.57 -11.56
C VAL A 358 11.30 0.85 -12.23
N ARG A 359 11.13 -0.45 -12.57
CA ARG A 359 12.09 -1.17 -13.41
C ARG A 359 12.30 -0.45 -14.75
N ASP A 360 11.21 -0.06 -15.42
CA ASP A 360 11.29 0.56 -16.73
C ASP A 360 11.89 1.97 -16.64
N LEU A 361 11.52 2.77 -15.64
CA LEU A 361 12.16 4.06 -15.35
C LEU A 361 13.67 3.90 -15.12
N TYR A 362 14.08 2.94 -14.30
CA TYR A 362 15.50 2.68 -14.00
C TYR A 362 16.29 2.32 -15.25
N LEU A 363 15.69 1.51 -16.15
CA LEU A 363 16.29 1.05 -17.40
C LEU A 363 16.19 2.08 -18.55
N GLY A 364 15.52 3.21 -18.34
CA GLY A 364 15.27 4.18 -19.40
C GLY A 364 14.35 3.65 -20.50
N ARG A 365 13.47 2.73 -20.16
CA ARG A 365 12.42 2.18 -21.05
C ARG A 365 11.13 2.96 -20.87
N GLU A 366 10.29 2.98 -21.90
CA GLU A 366 8.94 3.51 -21.78
C GLU A 366 8.09 2.61 -20.88
N PRO A 367 7.57 3.13 -19.75
CA PRO A 367 6.67 2.37 -18.89
C PRO A 367 5.32 2.11 -19.59
N PHE A 368 4.61 1.04 -19.18
CA PHE A 368 3.25 0.75 -19.70
C PHE A 368 2.22 1.86 -19.41
N LEU A 369 2.58 2.82 -18.57
CA LEU A 369 1.74 3.93 -18.14
C LEU A 369 2.61 5.15 -17.84
N ASP A 370 2.19 6.32 -18.30
CA ASP A 370 2.84 7.59 -17.94
C ASP A 370 2.69 7.86 -16.42
N VAL A 371 3.81 7.94 -15.72
CA VAL A 371 3.88 8.24 -14.29
C VAL A 371 4.15 9.72 -13.98
N GLY A 372 4.28 10.58 -14.99
CA GLY A 372 4.46 12.02 -14.82
C GLY A 372 3.47 12.65 -13.83
N PRO A 373 2.17 12.31 -13.87
CA PRO A 373 1.19 12.78 -12.88
C PRO A 373 1.47 12.31 -11.44
N LEU A 374 2.34 11.32 -11.22
CA LEU A 374 2.76 10.82 -9.91
C LEU A 374 4.12 11.37 -9.45
N ALA A 375 4.75 12.24 -10.23
CA ALA A 375 6.02 12.85 -9.86
C ALA A 375 5.86 13.73 -8.60
N ALA A 376 6.91 13.78 -7.77
CA ALA A 376 6.93 14.59 -6.54
C ALA A 376 6.83 16.10 -6.85
N THR A 377 7.31 16.51 -8.01
CA THR A 377 7.25 17.90 -8.51
C THR A 377 5.82 18.44 -8.67
N ARG A 378 4.79 17.59 -8.71
CA ARG A 378 3.38 18.03 -8.74
C ARG A 378 2.98 18.87 -7.51
N PHE A 379 3.79 18.86 -6.48
CA PHE A 379 3.60 19.67 -5.27
C PHE A 379 4.51 20.90 -5.21
N GLU A 380 5.38 21.13 -6.20
CA GLU A 380 6.20 22.32 -6.29
C GLU A 380 5.32 23.54 -6.61
N GLY A 381 5.63 24.68 -6.03
CA GLY A 381 4.83 25.92 -6.17
C GLY A 381 3.58 25.99 -5.26
N ARG A 382 3.19 24.93 -4.57
CA ARG A 382 2.10 24.96 -3.59
C ARG A 382 2.55 25.32 -2.16
N ALA A 383 3.85 25.51 -1.93
CA ALA A 383 4.45 25.78 -0.62
C ALA A 383 4.20 27.20 -0.07
N GLY A 384 3.46 28.07 -0.75
CA GLY A 384 3.23 29.47 -0.37
C GLY A 384 1.87 29.80 0.27
N LYS A 385 0.96 28.84 0.38
CA LYS A 385 -0.29 29.06 1.14
C LYS A 385 -0.29 28.08 2.30
N GLY A 386 0.07 28.60 3.49
CA GLY A 386 0.03 27.88 4.75
C GLY A 386 -1.32 27.23 4.98
N GLY A 387 -1.46 26.00 4.51
CA GLY A 387 -2.57 25.13 4.80
C GLY A 387 -2.14 24.17 5.89
N THR A 388 -2.66 24.38 7.10
CA THR A 388 -2.73 23.38 8.15
C THR A 388 -3.14 22.04 7.55
N ALA A 389 -2.46 20.97 7.90
CA ALA A 389 -2.87 19.61 7.60
C ALA A 389 -4.30 19.39 8.13
N GLY A 390 -5.29 19.46 7.26
CA GLY A 390 -6.71 19.37 7.62
C GLY A 390 -7.52 20.46 6.94
N GLY A 391 -8.03 20.22 5.69
CA GLY A 391 -9.07 21.06 5.12
C GLY A 391 -8.70 21.84 3.87
N GLY A 392 -8.06 21.19 2.87
CA GLY A 392 -8.36 21.56 1.50
C GLY A 392 -9.80 21.08 1.18
N PRO A 393 -10.53 21.67 0.22
CA PRO A 393 -11.81 21.13 -0.18
C PRO A 393 -11.57 19.64 -0.48
N ARG A 394 -12.27 18.77 0.25
CA ARG A 394 -12.26 17.32 0.02
C ARG A 394 -12.63 17.17 -1.43
N GLY A 395 -11.62 16.97 -2.28
CA GLY A 395 -11.85 16.95 -3.72
C GLY A 395 -12.86 15.86 -4.04
N ASP A 396 -13.65 16.05 -5.06
CA ASP A 396 -14.72 15.18 -5.55
C ASP A 396 -14.26 13.75 -5.93
N ARG A 397 -13.12 13.26 -5.38
CA ARG A 397 -12.54 11.95 -5.65
C ARG A 397 -12.75 11.02 -4.46
N PRO A 398 -13.47 9.89 -4.67
CA PRO A 398 -13.74 8.91 -3.61
C PRO A 398 -12.48 8.41 -2.88
N GLU A 399 -11.33 8.28 -3.58
CA GLU A 399 -10.08 7.82 -2.96
C GLU A 399 -9.57 8.74 -1.86
N ALA A 400 -9.83 10.04 -1.93
CA ALA A 400 -9.46 10.99 -0.88
C ALA A 400 -10.13 10.70 0.47
N HIS A 401 -11.17 9.86 0.47
CA HIS A 401 -11.96 9.50 1.65
C HIS A 401 -11.68 8.08 2.18
N ILE A 402 -11.06 7.19 1.37
CA ILE A 402 -10.94 5.75 1.66
C ILE A 402 -9.58 5.40 2.32
N ILE A 403 -8.90 6.36 2.88
CA ILE A 403 -7.57 6.13 3.44
C ILE A 403 -7.57 6.07 4.95
#